data_35caa1d64252976854af0c4e7981a964
#
_entry.id   35caa1d64252976854af0c4e7981a964
#
_cell.length_a   1.000
_cell.length_b   1.000
_cell.length_c   1.000
_cell.angle_alpha   90.00
_cell.angle_beta   90.00
_cell.angle_gamma   90.00
#
_symmetry.space_group_name_H-M   'P 1'
#
loop_
_entity.id
_entity.type
_entity.pdbx_description
1 polymer ?
#
loop_
_entity_poly.entity_id
_entity_poly.type
_entity_poly.pdbx_seq_one_letter_code
_entity_poly.pdbx_strand_id
1 'polypeptide(L)'
;LIIKDSSSDYAKGLAENFKKTFTAAGGTIVGEEAYVAGDTDFNAILTRVKGQQFDAIYLPGYYQEAGLIIKAARALGITTPVLGGDGFDSPDLLKLGGAAALNNVYFTNHYSSLDKDPKVVKFIADFKTKYGEEPNAFHALGYDTAKFVVDAIGRSSALNGEAVKTALAETKDFEAVTGKLSVDANHNPIKAIVVIGLKDGVQATSEKVSS
;
A
#
# COMPACT_ATOMS: atom_id res chain seq x y z
N LEU A 1 -3.50 6.72 16.61
CA LEU A 1 -2.09 7.06 16.63
C LEU A 1 -1.51 6.94 15.22
N ILE A 2 -0.64 7.87 14.80
CA ILE A 2 0.12 7.77 13.53
C ILE A 2 1.59 7.53 13.89
N ILE A 3 2.24 6.57 13.21
CA ILE A 3 3.70 6.37 13.25
C ILE A 3 4.18 6.35 11.80
N LYS A 4 4.94 7.36 11.36
CA LYS A 4 5.28 7.55 9.93
C LYS A 4 6.78 7.63 9.67
N ASP A 5 7.18 7.23 8.47
CA ASP A 5 8.50 7.52 7.94
C ASP A 5 8.59 9.01 7.55
N SER A 6 9.39 9.79 8.29
CA SER A 6 9.57 11.22 8.04
C SER A 6 10.52 11.52 6.88
N SER A 7 11.27 10.55 6.39
CA SER A 7 12.17 10.69 5.24
C SER A 7 11.46 10.45 3.89
N SER A 8 10.28 9.84 3.90
CA SER A 8 9.53 9.46 2.70
C SER A 8 8.38 10.43 2.40
N ASP A 9 8.37 11.02 1.19
CA ASP A 9 7.25 11.84 0.74
C ASP A 9 5.96 11.03 0.58
N TYR A 10 6.06 9.76 0.20
CA TYR A 10 4.95 8.81 0.17
C TYR A 10 4.31 8.66 1.55
N ALA A 11 5.09 8.35 2.58
CA ALA A 11 4.57 8.15 3.93
C ALA A 11 4.01 9.44 4.53
N LYS A 12 4.65 10.59 4.29
CA LYS A 12 4.15 11.92 4.70
C LYS A 12 2.82 12.25 4.04
N GLY A 13 2.72 12.06 2.72
CA GLY A 13 1.49 12.31 1.96
C GLY A 13 0.33 11.40 2.42
N LEU A 14 0.59 10.12 2.66
CA LEU A 14 -0.40 9.20 3.21
C LEU A 14 -0.85 9.63 4.61
N ALA A 15 0.07 10.00 5.50
CA ALA A 15 -0.26 10.46 6.87
C ALA A 15 -1.12 11.72 6.85
N GLU A 16 -0.79 12.70 6.02
CA GLU A 16 -1.54 13.96 5.89
C GLU A 16 -2.95 13.71 5.35
N ASN A 17 -3.09 12.94 4.29
CA ASN A 17 -4.40 12.64 3.71
C ASN A 17 -5.26 11.80 4.66
N PHE A 18 -4.68 10.80 5.32
CA PHE A 18 -5.38 10.03 6.35
C PHE A 18 -5.88 10.93 7.48
N LYS A 19 -4.99 11.76 8.05
CA LYS A 19 -5.34 12.70 9.12
C LYS A 19 -6.50 13.61 8.70
N LYS A 20 -6.39 14.23 7.52
CA LYS A 20 -7.43 15.12 6.99
C LYS A 20 -8.77 14.41 6.84
N THR A 21 -8.80 13.24 6.22
CA THR A 21 -10.05 12.51 5.93
C THR A 21 -10.65 11.92 7.18
N PHE A 22 -9.80 11.33 8.04
CA PHE A 22 -10.24 10.68 9.29
C PHE A 22 -10.82 11.70 10.28
N THR A 23 -10.19 12.87 10.43
CA THR A 23 -10.72 13.93 11.30
C THR A 23 -11.98 14.56 10.73
N ALA A 24 -12.10 14.72 9.42
CA ALA A 24 -13.33 15.17 8.77
C ALA A 24 -14.51 14.19 8.98
N ALA A 25 -14.21 12.91 9.13
CA ALA A 25 -15.18 11.87 9.45
C ALA A 25 -15.48 11.73 10.96
N GLY A 26 -14.95 12.62 11.81
CA GLY A 26 -15.18 12.62 13.27
C GLY A 26 -14.15 11.80 14.06
N GLY A 27 -13.13 11.24 13.41
CA GLY A 27 -12.04 10.55 14.08
C GLY A 27 -11.09 11.50 14.80
N THR A 28 -10.34 11.00 15.77
CA THR A 28 -9.36 11.77 16.55
C THR A 28 -7.96 11.21 16.37
N ILE A 29 -6.99 12.06 16.03
CA ILE A 29 -5.57 11.71 16.03
C ILE A 29 -5.00 12.05 17.41
N VAL A 30 -4.72 11.02 18.22
CA VAL A 30 -4.27 11.18 19.61
C VAL A 30 -2.75 11.44 19.71
N GLY A 31 -1.99 11.18 18.67
CA GLY A 31 -0.56 11.44 18.63
C GLY A 31 0.06 11.08 17.29
N GLU A 32 1.23 11.67 17.05
CA GLU A 32 2.05 11.39 15.87
C GLU A 32 3.50 11.15 16.31
N GLU A 33 4.07 10.04 15.85
CA GLU A 33 5.48 9.68 15.99
C GLU A 33 6.12 9.52 14.63
N ALA A 34 7.42 9.63 14.57
CA ALA A 34 8.16 9.52 13.32
C ALA A 34 9.43 8.69 13.50
N TYR A 35 9.79 7.98 12.44
CA TYR A 35 11.07 7.30 12.27
C TYR A 35 11.68 7.72 10.92
N VAL A 36 12.87 7.22 10.63
CA VAL A 36 13.56 7.44 9.36
C VAL A 36 13.82 6.09 8.70
N ALA A 37 13.71 6.03 7.37
CA ALA A 37 14.02 4.81 6.62
C ALA A 37 15.41 4.26 6.97
N GLY A 38 15.48 2.96 7.19
CA GLY A 38 16.69 2.26 7.64
C GLY A 38 16.85 2.15 9.15
N ASP A 39 15.96 2.77 9.95
CA ASP A 39 15.93 2.54 11.40
C ASP A 39 15.59 1.06 11.69
N THR A 40 16.23 0.49 12.70
CA THR A 40 16.03 -0.91 13.10
C THR A 40 15.57 -1.07 14.55
N ASP A 41 15.63 -0.03 15.36
CA ASP A 41 15.20 -0.02 16.76
C ASP A 41 14.11 1.04 16.98
N PHE A 42 12.93 0.57 17.32
CA PHE A 42 11.73 1.40 17.52
C PHE A 42 11.26 1.41 18.99
N ASN A 43 12.04 0.83 19.91
CA ASN A 43 11.67 0.71 21.32
C ASN A 43 11.39 2.05 21.99
N ALA A 44 12.18 3.09 21.66
CA ALA A 44 11.97 4.43 22.21
C ALA A 44 10.61 5.02 21.82
N ILE A 45 10.23 4.94 20.54
CA ILE A 45 8.95 5.38 20.02
C ILE A 45 7.81 4.58 20.68
N LEU A 46 7.90 3.27 20.64
CA LEU A 46 6.85 2.38 21.15
C LEU A 46 6.67 2.48 22.66
N THR A 47 7.73 2.72 23.41
CA THR A 47 7.67 2.94 24.87
C THR A 47 6.93 4.25 25.19
N ARG A 48 7.14 5.33 24.42
CA ARG A 48 6.43 6.60 24.61
C ARG A 48 4.94 6.46 24.38
N VAL A 49 4.54 5.64 23.41
CA VAL A 49 3.11 5.50 23.04
C VAL A 49 2.38 4.39 23.80
N LYS A 50 3.10 3.44 24.39
CA LYS A 50 2.53 2.27 25.10
C LYS A 50 1.52 2.66 26.18
N GLY A 51 1.70 3.80 26.87
CA GLY A 51 0.80 4.29 27.91
C GLY A 51 -0.36 5.13 27.40
N GLN A 52 -0.43 5.40 26.11
CA GLN A 52 -1.49 6.21 25.52
C GLN A 52 -2.72 5.36 25.19
N GLN A 53 -3.90 5.98 25.22
CA GLN A 53 -5.15 5.36 24.79
C GLN A 53 -5.36 5.63 23.30
N PHE A 54 -5.38 4.59 22.49
CA PHE A 54 -5.69 4.65 21.05
C PHE A 54 -6.31 3.33 20.56
N ASP A 55 -7.19 3.43 19.59
CA ASP A 55 -7.93 2.29 19.04
C ASP A 55 -7.19 1.58 17.90
N ALA A 56 -6.31 2.30 17.20
CA ALA A 56 -5.51 1.76 16.10
C ALA A 56 -4.21 2.56 15.91
N ILE A 57 -3.25 1.91 15.26
CA ILE A 57 -2.04 2.56 14.73
C ILE A 57 -2.19 2.68 13.22
N TYR A 58 -2.09 3.88 12.66
CA TYR A 58 -1.85 4.09 11.23
C TYR A 58 -0.35 4.21 11.00
N LEU A 59 0.20 3.31 10.19
CA LEU A 59 1.63 3.13 9.97
C LEU A 59 1.96 3.26 8.47
N PRO A 60 1.91 4.50 7.90
CA PRO A 60 2.31 4.70 6.51
C PRO A 60 3.82 4.60 6.37
N GLY A 61 4.26 3.73 5.48
CA GLY A 61 5.66 3.41 5.23
C GLY A 61 5.78 2.11 4.46
N TYR A 62 6.98 1.56 4.42
CA TYR A 62 7.27 0.34 3.70
C TYR A 62 7.46 -0.85 4.64
N TYR A 63 7.40 -2.05 4.06
CA TYR A 63 7.44 -3.34 4.77
C TYR A 63 8.70 -3.53 5.62
N GLN A 64 9.82 -2.91 5.26
CA GLN A 64 11.08 -3.05 5.97
C GLN A 64 10.98 -2.64 7.44
N GLU A 65 10.59 -1.39 7.69
CA GLU A 65 10.41 -0.85 9.03
C GLU A 65 9.08 -1.30 9.63
N ALA A 66 8.03 -1.38 8.82
CA ALA A 66 6.70 -1.78 9.30
C ALA A 66 6.71 -3.17 9.97
N GLY A 67 7.38 -4.15 9.38
CA GLY A 67 7.52 -5.49 9.97
C GLY A 67 8.20 -5.45 11.34
N LEU A 68 9.29 -4.68 11.47
CA LEU A 68 10.04 -4.52 12.71
C LEU A 68 9.23 -3.77 13.77
N ILE A 69 8.54 -2.68 13.37
CA ILE A 69 7.68 -1.88 14.28
C ILE A 69 6.54 -2.74 14.81
N ILE A 70 5.84 -3.47 13.95
CA ILE A 70 4.73 -4.33 14.36
C ILE A 70 5.21 -5.41 15.32
N LYS A 71 6.33 -6.08 15.01
CA LYS A 71 6.94 -7.10 15.89
C LYS A 71 7.27 -6.54 17.25
N ALA A 72 7.95 -5.40 17.30
CA ALA A 72 8.33 -4.74 18.55
C ALA A 72 7.11 -4.26 19.35
N ALA A 73 6.08 -3.72 18.67
CA ALA A 73 4.82 -3.30 19.30
C ALA A 73 4.12 -4.49 19.98
N ARG A 74 4.00 -5.63 19.28
CA ARG A 74 3.39 -6.85 19.85
C ARG A 74 4.20 -7.38 21.04
N ALA A 75 5.54 -7.34 20.99
CA ALA A 75 6.41 -7.72 22.10
C ALA A 75 6.21 -6.84 23.33
N LEU A 76 5.86 -5.56 23.16
CA LEU A 76 5.53 -4.63 24.23
C LEU A 76 4.07 -4.73 24.70
N GLY A 77 3.27 -5.64 24.14
CA GLY A 77 1.86 -5.83 24.49
C GLY A 77 0.89 -4.85 23.82
N ILE A 78 1.31 -4.13 22.79
CA ILE A 78 0.42 -3.30 21.96
C ILE A 78 -0.27 -4.20 20.96
N THR A 79 -1.56 -4.50 21.18
CA THR A 79 -2.35 -5.45 20.39
C THR A 79 -3.41 -4.80 19.48
N THR A 80 -3.51 -3.47 19.53
CA THR A 80 -4.44 -2.70 18.69
C THR A 80 -4.21 -2.98 17.21
N PRO A 81 -5.24 -2.82 16.34
CA PRO A 81 -5.11 -2.92 14.90
C PRO A 81 -3.99 -2.03 14.37
N VAL A 82 -3.25 -2.54 13.37
CA VAL A 82 -2.30 -1.75 12.59
C VAL A 82 -2.85 -1.60 11.18
N LEU A 83 -2.92 -0.35 10.74
CA LEU A 83 -3.42 0.03 9.42
C LEU A 83 -2.24 0.58 8.60
N GLY A 84 -2.04 0.07 7.40
CA GLY A 84 -0.95 0.48 6.52
C GLY A 84 -1.38 0.85 5.11
N GLY A 85 -0.40 1.11 4.26
CA GLY A 85 -0.58 1.32 2.83
C GLY A 85 0.00 0.17 2.00
N ASP A 86 -0.04 0.32 0.70
CA ASP A 86 0.44 -0.65 -0.31
C ASP A 86 1.94 -0.98 -0.19
N GLY A 87 2.72 -0.12 0.47
CA GLY A 87 4.10 -0.39 0.86
C GLY A 87 4.31 -1.63 1.74
N PHE A 88 3.23 -2.20 2.30
CA PHE A 88 3.29 -3.44 3.10
C PHE A 88 3.35 -4.71 2.25
N ASP A 89 2.95 -4.67 0.97
CA ASP A 89 2.77 -5.87 0.16
C ASP A 89 4.09 -6.45 -0.34
N SER A 90 4.79 -7.09 0.57
CA SER A 90 6.03 -7.83 0.30
C SER A 90 6.09 -9.10 1.14
N PRO A 91 6.61 -10.22 0.60
CA PRO A 91 6.86 -11.42 1.39
C PRO A 91 7.88 -11.19 2.52
N ASP A 92 8.70 -10.15 2.42
CA ASP A 92 9.67 -9.78 3.45
C ASP A 92 9.01 -9.14 4.67
N LEU A 93 7.77 -8.62 4.57
CA LEU A 93 6.99 -8.22 5.73
C LEU A 93 6.83 -9.39 6.72
N LEU A 94 6.51 -10.59 6.21
CA LEU A 94 6.39 -11.80 7.03
C LEU A 94 7.74 -12.22 7.62
N LYS A 95 8.82 -12.13 6.86
CA LYS A 95 10.17 -12.49 7.33
C LYS A 95 10.63 -11.58 8.48
N LEU A 96 10.35 -10.28 8.38
CA LEU A 96 10.75 -9.27 9.37
C LEU A 96 9.84 -9.25 10.59
N GLY A 97 8.52 -9.25 10.36
CA GLY A 97 7.52 -9.18 11.43
C GLY A 97 7.32 -10.48 12.18
N GLY A 98 7.35 -11.59 11.44
CA GLY A 98 6.99 -12.92 11.93
C GLY A 98 5.47 -13.14 11.97
N ALA A 99 5.04 -14.37 11.73
CA ALA A 99 3.64 -14.75 11.61
C ALA A 99 2.78 -14.32 12.81
N ALA A 100 3.26 -14.58 14.02
CA ALA A 100 2.52 -14.29 15.25
C ALA A 100 2.21 -12.80 15.44
N ALA A 101 3.11 -11.91 15.02
CA ALA A 101 2.92 -10.46 15.16
C ALA A 101 2.01 -9.87 14.07
N LEU A 102 1.97 -10.49 12.90
CA LEU A 102 1.22 -10.01 11.74
C LEU A 102 -0.23 -10.52 11.72
N ASN A 103 -0.87 -10.44 12.88
CA ASN A 103 -2.30 -10.59 13.06
C ASN A 103 -2.90 -9.25 13.44
N ASN A 104 -4.17 -9.02 13.08
CA ASN A 104 -4.83 -7.74 13.28
C ASN A 104 -4.09 -6.59 12.55
N VAL A 105 -3.64 -6.87 11.32
CA VAL A 105 -2.94 -5.95 10.43
C VAL A 105 -3.74 -5.83 9.14
N TYR A 106 -4.01 -4.60 8.73
CA TYR A 106 -4.76 -4.28 7.53
C TYR A 106 -4.02 -3.24 6.71
N PHE A 107 -4.11 -3.30 5.40
CA PHE A 107 -3.51 -2.27 4.56
C PHE A 107 -4.29 -2.08 3.26
N THR A 108 -4.26 -0.86 2.76
CA THR A 108 -4.79 -0.57 1.43
C THR A 108 -3.81 -1.05 0.38
N ASN A 109 -4.33 -1.61 -0.71
CA ASN A 109 -3.53 -2.13 -1.80
C ASN A 109 -4.23 -1.90 -3.14
N HIS A 110 -3.52 -2.11 -4.22
CA HIS A 110 -4.02 -2.03 -5.59
C HIS A 110 -4.28 -3.40 -6.22
N TYR A 111 -3.86 -4.47 -5.56
CA TYR A 111 -3.85 -5.84 -6.02
C TYR A 111 -4.09 -6.79 -4.85
N SER A 112 -4.72 -7.92 -5.10
CA SER A 112 -4.83 -9.02 -4.15
C SER A 112 -4.59 -10.35 -4.85
N SER A 113 -3.78 -11.21 -4.24
CA SER A 113 -3.60 -12.59 -4.68
C SER A 113 -4.86 -13.44 -4.53
N LEU A 114 -5.85 -12.95 -3.78
CA LEU A 114 -7.15 -13.61 -3.56
C LEU A 114 -8.20 -13.20 -4.60
N ASP A 115 -7.91 -12.24 -5.48
CA ASP A 115 -8.85 -11.77 -6.50
C ASP A 115 -9.16 -12.89 -7.50
N LYS A 116 -10.43 -13.01 -7.87
CA LYS A 116 -10.95 -14.01 -8.80
C LYS A 116 -11.17 -13.46 -10.21
N ASP A 117 -10.87 -12.19 -10.44
CA ASP A 117 -10.92 -11.63 -11.79
C ASP A 117 -10.01 -12.44 -12.72
N PRO A 118 -10.51 -12.91 -13.88
CA PRO A 118 -9.73 -13.71 -14.81
C PRO A 118 -8.41 -13.05 -15.25
N LYS A 119 -8.35 -11.71 -15.33
CA LYS A 119 -7.13 -10.98 -15.65
C LYS A 119 -6.08 -11.12 -14.56
N VAL A 120 -6.49 -11.02 -13.29
CA VAL A 120 -5.61 -11.18 -12.13
C VAL A 120 -5.12 -12.62 -12.06
N VAL A 121 -6.03 -13.59 -12.17
CA VAL A 121 -5.69 -15.03 -12.16
C VAL A 121 -4.68 -15.35 -13.26
N LYS A 122 -4.92 -14.84 -14.47
CA LYS A 122 -3.99 -15.05 -15.60
C LYS A 122 -2.63 -14.40 -15.34
N PHE A 123 -2.59 -13.16 -14.84
CA PHE A 123 -1.35 -12.47 -14.51
C PHE A 123 -0.52 -13.27 -13.50
N ILE A 124 -1.15 -13.76 -12.44
CA ILE A 124 -0.48 -14.59 -11.41
C ILE A 124 0.13 -15.84 -12.05
N ALA A 125 -0.65 -16.56 -12.85
CA ALA A 125 -0.17 -17.79 -13.50
C ALA A 125 1.00 -17.54 -14.47
N ASP A 126 0.90 -16.50 -15.29
CA ASP A 126 1.94 -16.13 -16.26
C ASP A 126 3.22 -15.68 -15.54
N PHE A 127 3.09 -14.87 -14.49
CA PHE A 127 4.22 -14.39 -13.70
C PHE A 127 4.94 -15.55 -13.02
N LYS A 128 4.18 -16.44 -12.37
CA LYS A 128 4.72 -17.63 -11.71
C LYS A 128 5.43 -18.56 -12.69
N THR A 129 4.86 -18.76 -13.87
CA THR A 129 5.48 -19.57 -14.92
C THR A 129 6.80 -18.98 -15.36
N LYS A 130 6.88 -17.65 -15.49
CA LYS A 130 8.06 -16.95 -16.02
C LYS A 130 9.16 -16.77 -14.98
N TYR A 131 8.81 -16.48 -13.74
CA TYR A 131 9.76 -16.06 -12.70
C TYR A 131 9.92 -17.07 -11.55
N GLY A 132 9.03 -18.08 -11.44
CA GLY A 132 9.10 -19.13 -10.42
C GLY A 132 8.61 -18.71 -9.04
N GLU A 133 8.02 -17.52 -8.90
CA GLU A 133 7.53 -16.97 -7.64
C GLU A 133 6.15 -16.31 -7.80
N GLU A 134 5.44 -16.10 -6.68
CA GLU A 134 4.16 -15.40 -6.68
C GLU A 134 4.38 -13.88 -6.82
N PRO A 135 3.58 -13.19 -7.68
CA PRO A 135 3.67 -11.74 -7.76
C PRO A 135 3.04 -11.08 -6.52
N ASN A 136 3.52 -9.88 -6.21
CA ASN A 136 2.89 -8.95 -5.28
C ASN A 136 2.41 -7.68 -6.00
N ALA A 137 1.89 -6.68 -5.27
CA ALA A 137 1.39 -5.45 -5.87
C ALA A 137 2.45 -4.68 -6.66
N PHE A 138 3.71 -4.65 -6.22
CA PHE A 138 4.78 -3.96 -6.96
C PHE A 138 4.99 -4.56 -8.35
N HIS A 139 4.92 -5.88 -8.46
CA HIS A 139 5.01 -6.57 -9.77
C HIS A 139 3.81 -6.24 -10.67
N ALA A 140 2.59 -6.26 -10.10
CA ALA A 140 1.38 -5.94 -10.85
C ALA A 140 1.37 -4.48 -11.31
N LEU A 141 1.74 -3.54 -10.44
CA LEU A 141 1.83 -2.11 -10.76
C LEU A 141 2.91 -1.81 -11.80
N GLY A 142 4.07 -2.46 -11.70
CA GLY A 142 5.13 -2.33 -12.71
C GLY A 142 4.69 -2.82 -14.09
N TYR A 143 4.00 -3.97 -14.13
CA TYR A 143 3.41 -4.49 -15.36
C TYR A 143 2.35 -3.54 -15.95
N ASP A 144 1.43 -3.06 -15.13
CA ASP A 144 0.39 -2.13 -15.56
C ASP A 144 0.97 -0.80 -16.03
N THR A 145 1.98 -0.27 -15.34
CA THR A 145 2.66 0.96 -15.72
C THR A 145 3.30 0.83 -17.11
N ALA A 146 4.00 -0.27 -17.38
CA ALA A 146 4.58 -0.51 -18.69
C ALA A 146 3.51 -0.56 -19.79
N LYS A 147 2.40 -1.28 -19.56
CA LYS A 147 1.28 -1.33 -20.50
C LYS A 147 0.61 0.02 -20.71
N PHE A 148 0.43 0.78 -19.64
CA PHE A 148 -0.17 2.11 -19.66
C PHE A 148 0.66 3.08 -20.51
N VAL A 149 1.99 3.08 -20.35
CA VAL A 149 2.89 3.90 -21.15
C VAL A 149 2.86 3.49 -22.63
N VAL A 150 2.89 2.19 -22.92
CA VAL A 150 2.83 1.67 -24.29
C VAL A 150 1.51 2.04 -24.97
N ASP A 151 0.38 1.93 -24.26
CA ASP A 151 -0.93 2.35 -24.74
C ASP A 151 -0.97 3.85 -25.06
N ALA A 152 -0.44 4.69 -24.15
CA ALA A 152 -0.38 6.13 -24.37
C ALA A 152 0.50 6.51 -25.56
N ILE A 153 1.64 5.83 -25.76
CA ILE A 153 2.48 6.00 -26.94
C ILE A 153 1.70 5.66 -28.22
N GLY A 154 0.94 4.57 -28.19
CA GLY A 154 0.11 4.14 -29.33
C GLY A 154 -1.02 5.13 -29.69
N ARG A 155 -1.53 5.86 -28.70
CA ARG A 155 -2.59 6.88 -28.87
C ARG A 155 -2.02 8.28 -29.14
N SER A 156 -0.73 8.51 -28.89
CA SER A 156 -0.13 9.83 -29.03
C SER A 156 -0.10 10.29 -30.49
N SER A 157 -0.27 11.59 -30.69
CA SER A 157 -0.26 12.22 -32.03
C SER A 157 1.14 12.29 -32.65
N ALA A 158 2.20 12.12 -31.84
CA ALA A 158 3.60 12.12 -32.24
C ALA A 158 4.47 11.39 -31.24
N LEU A 159 5.62 10.87 -31.67
CA LEU A 159 6.60 10.20 -30.81
C LEU A 159 7.54 11.23 -30.14
N ASN A 160 6.97 12.07 -29.29
CA ASN A 160 7.70 13.02 -28.45
C ASN A 160 7.08 13.13 -27.06
N GLY A 161 7.81 13.69 -26.08
CA GLY A 161 7.41 13.73 -24.69
C GLY A 161 6.09 14.49 -24.46
N GLU A 162 5.85 15.59 -25.16
CA GLU A 162 4.62 16.38 -24.98
C GLU A 162 3.37 15.66 -25.48
N ALA A 163 3.45 15.00 -26.63
CA ALA A 163 2.34 14.22 -27.16
C ALA A 163 2.02 13.00 -26.30
N VAL A 164 3.04 12.30 -25.80
CA VAL A 164 2.86 11.16 -24.89
C VAL A 164 2.29 11.62 -23.53
N LYS A 165 2.78 12.72 -22.96
CA LYS A 165 2.24 13.32 -21.73
C LYS A 165 0.75 13.64 -21.88
N THR A 166 0.36 14.26 -23.02
CA THR A 166 -1.05 14.54 -23.29
C THR A 166 -1.88 13.25 -23.34
N ALA A 167 -1.41 12.23 -24.07
CA ALA A 167 -2.10 10.94 -24.16
C ALA A 167 -2.21 10.23 -22.80
N LEU A 168 -1.22 10.33 -21.91
CA LEU A 168 -1.28 9.83 -20.54
C LEU A 168 -2.35 10.58 -19.73
N ALA A 169 -2.36 11.92 -19.78
CA ALA A 169 -3.29 12.76 -19.03
C ALA A 169 -4.76 12.54 -19.46
N GLU A 170 -4.99 12.27 -20.74
CA GLU A 170 -6.32 12.04 -21.31
C GLU A 170 -6.85 10.61 -21.12
N THR A 171 -6.10 9.73 -20.46
CA THR A 171 -6.48 8.33 -20.29
C THR A 171 -7.78 8.17 -19.51
N LYS A 172 -8.71 7.44 -20.09
CA LYS A 172 -9.98 7.01 -19.48
C LYS A 172 -10.15 5.51 -19.61
N ASP A 173 -10.62 4.89 -18.53
CA ASP A 173 -11.00 3.47 -18.46
C ASP A 173 -9.94 2.49 -19.00
N PHE A 174 -8.65 2.80 -18.81
CA PHE A 174 -7.57 1.89 -19.19
C PHE A 174 -7.68 0.58 -18.40
N GLU A 175 -7.72 -0.54 -19.11
CA GLU A 175 -7.87 -1.88 -18.52
C GLU A 175 -6.53 -2.42 -18.04
N ALA A 176 -6.28 -2.31 -16.74
CA ALA A 176 -5.10 -2.82 -16.06
C ALA A 176 -5.38 -4.14 -15.32
N VAL A 177 -4.35 -4.85 -14.91
CA VAL A 177 -4.48 -6.02 -14.01
C VAL A 177 -5.02 -5.57 -12.65
N THR A 178 -4.56 -4.41 -12.17
CA THR A 178 -4.99 -3.84 -10.89
C THR A 178 -6.31 -3.07 -10.97
N GLY A 179 -7.10 -3.27 -12.04
CA GLY A 179 -8.42 -2.65 -12.26
C GLY A 179 -8.41 -1.54 -13.30
N LYS A 180 -9.58 -0.98 -13.58
CA LYS A 180 -9.70 0.15 -14.51
C LYS A 180 -9.06 1.39 -13.94
N LEU A 181 -8.31 2.12 -14.78
CA LEU A 181 -7.60 3.32 -14.43
C LEU A 181 -8.02 4.48 -15.35
N SER A 182 -8.39 5.60 -14.75
CA SER A 182 -8.51 6.89 -15.43
C SER A 182 -7.57 7.90 -14.78
N VAL A 183 -7.22 8.96 -15.50
CA VAL A 183 -6.37 10.03 -14.95
C VAL A 183 -7.21 11.27 -14.74
N ASP A 184 -7.09 11.92 -13.56
CA ASP A 184 -7.77 13.16 -13.23
C ASP A 184 -7.01 14.42 -13.73
N ALA A 185 -7.62 15.59 -13.53
CA ALA A 185 -7.02 16.86 -13.94
C ALA A 185 -5.71 17.22 -13.18
N ASN A 186 -5.44 16.55 -12.05
CA ASN A 186 -4.24 16.72 -11.25
C ASN A 186 -3.20 15.63 -11.56
N HIS A 187 -3.41 14.84 -12.60
CA HIS A 187 -2.59 13.71 -13.02
C HIS A 187 -2.55 12.54 -12.01
N ASN A 188 -3.55 12.44 -11.13
CA ASN A 188 -3.68 11.29 -10.24
C ASN A 188 -4.43 10.15 -10.92
N PRO A 189 -4.04 8.89 -10.67
CA PRO A 189 -4.81 7.74 -11.09
C PRO A 189 -6.08 7.59 -10.25
N ILE A 190 -7.22 7.54 -10.90
CA ILE A 190 -8.52 7.19 -10.30
C ILE A 190 -8.77 5.72 -10.58
N LYS A 191 -8.86 4.91 -9.53
CA LYS A 191 -9.14 3.47 -9.61
C LYS A 191 -9.63 2.94 -8.27
N ALA A 192 -10.30 1.80 -8.30
CA ALA A 192 -10.62 1.07 -7.07
C ALA A 192 -9.36 0.60 -6.34
N ILE A 193 -9.44 0.51 -5.04
CA ILE A 193 -8.43 -0.08 -4.16
C ILE A 193 -8.99 -1.31 -3.47
N VAL A 194 -8.13 -2.11 -2.87
CA VAL A 194 -8.54 -3.23 -2.00
C VAL A 194 -8.00 -2.99 -0.59
N VAL A 195 -8.74 -3.44 0.41
CA VAL A 195 -8.27 -3.53 1.79
C VAL A 195 -7.92 -4.99 2.06
N ILE A 196 -6.67 -5.23 2.39
CA ILE A 196 -6.14 -6.55 2.72
C ILE A 196 -6.10 -6.70 4.22
N GLY A 197 -6.61 -7.83 4.75
CA GLY A 197 -6.40 -8.25 6.13
C GLY A 197 -5.45 -9.44 6.20
N LEU A 198 -4.49 -9.36 7.11
CA LEU A 198 -3.52 -10.44 7.34
C LEU A 198 -3.97 -11.36 8.46
N LYS A 199 -3.70 -12.65 8.28
CA LYS A 199 -3.71 -13.67 9.31
C LYS A 199 -2.41 -14.46 9.22
N ASP A 200 -1.71 -14.54 10.33
CA ASP A 200 -0.39 -15.19 10.40
C ASP A 200 0.60 -14.71 9.33
N GLY A 201 0.49 -13.41 8.99
CA GLY A 201 1.35 -12.75 8.02
C GLY A 201 1.02 -12.99 6.56
N VAL A 202 -0.05 -13.71 6.24
CA VAL A 202 -0.51 -13.94 4.87
C VAL A 202 -1.86 -13.26 4.60
N GLN A 203 -2.15 -12.92 3.35
CA GLN A 203 -3.44 -12.35 2.96
C GLN A 203 -4.57 -13.34 3.27
N ALA A 204 -5.49 -12.98 4.14
CA ALA A 204 -6.63 -13.80 4.55
C ALA A 204 -7.96 -13.20 4.07
N THR A 205 -8.06 -11.89 3.98
CA THR A 205 -9.22 -11.18 3.47
C THR A 205 -8.82 -10.15 2.44
N SER A 206 -9.71 -9.87 1.50
CA SER A 206 -9.56 -8.84 0.49
C SER A 206 -10.93 -8.25 0.22
N GLU A 207 -11.09 -6.96 0.49
CA GLU A 207 -12.33 -6.23 0.28
C GLU A 207 -12.07 -5.07 -0.70
N LYS A 208 -12.85 -5.04 -1.80
CA LYS A 208 -12.72 -4.00 -2.83
C LYS A 208 -13.50 -2.76 -2.41
N VAL A 209 -12.82 -1.62 -2.43
CA VAL A 209 -13.43 -0.31 -2.17
C VAL A 209 -13.38 0.48 -3.47
N SER A 210 -14.57 0.83 -3.98
CA SER A 210 -14.71 1.75 -5.13
C SER A 210 -14.61 3.20 -4.67
N SER A 211 -13.96 4.02 -5.44
CA SER A 211 -13.97 5.49 -5.29
C SER A 211 -15.33 6.08 -5.67
#